data_00f0621bab23ef514b3b74f9813cd58a
#
_entry.id   00f0621bab23ef514b3b74f9813cd58a
#
_cell.length_a   1.000
_cell.length_b   1.000
_cell.length_c   1.000
_cell.angle_alpha   90.00
_cell.angle_beta   90.00
_cell.angle_gamma   90.00
#
_symmetry.space_group_name_H-M   'P 1'
#
loop_
_entity.id
_entity.type
_entity.pdbx_description
1 polymer ?
#
loop_
_entity_poly.entity_id
_entity_poly.type
_entity_poly.pdbx_seq_one_letter_code
_entity_poly.pdbx_strand_id
1 'polypeptide(L)'
;QRQMCIRDRLGDVMQESVKAAKSYIRSKSLEYGIIPPIFEKKDFHIHVPEGATPKDGPSAGIAMVTSIISAITEIPVYKNVAMTGEITLRGLVLPIGGLKEKLLAAHRAGIKKVLIPIENKKDLVEVPDSIKRSIEIIPVKNVDEVLKVALTKNLKPCLLYTSPSPRDLST
;
A
#
# COMPACT_ATOMS: atom_id res chain seq x y z
N GLN A 1 -11.41 4.21 23.94
CA GLN A 1 -10.65 3.62 22.82
C GLN A 1 -11.64 2.90 21.90
N ARG A 2 -11.97 3.51 20.75
CA ARG A 2 -12.72 2.80 19.71
C ARG A 2 -11.74 1.86 19.01
N GLN A 3 -11.90 0.57 19.27
CA GLN A 3 -11.14 -0.49 18.60
C GLN A 3 -11.63 -0.63 17.16
N MET A 4 -10.67 -0.66 16.22
CA MET A 4 -10.93 -1.07 14.85
C MET A 4 -11.44 -2.52 14.85
N CYS A 5 -12.69 -2.70 14.43
CA CYS A 5 -13.27 -4.03 14.29
C CYS A 5 -12.70 -4.68 13.02
N ILE A 6 -11.66 -5.47 13.16
CA ILE A 6 -11.22 -6.40 12.11
C ILE A 6 -12.06 -7.66 12.33
N ARG A 7 -13.20 -7.74 11.65
CA ARG A 7 -14.03 -8.95 11.67
C ARG A 7 -13.72 -9.78 10.45
N ASP A 8 -13.37 -11.01 10.73
CA ASP A 8 -13.54 -12.25 10.03
C ASP A 8 -12.60 -12.61 8.86
N ARG A 9 -11.93 -13.73 9.06
CA ARG A 9 -11.22 -14.58 8.10
C ARG A 9 -9.91 -14.07 7.54
N LEU A 10 -9.39 -12.95 8.05
CA LEU A 10 -7.99 -12.63 7.84
C LEU A 10 -7.15 -13.43 8.83
N GLY A 11 -6.17 -14.18 8.34
CA GLY A 11 -5.20 -14.85 9.19
C GLY A 11 -4.34 -13.84 9.98
N ASP A 12 -3.64 -14.34 10.98
CA ASP A 12 -2.89 -13.49 11.93
C ASP A 12 -1.83 -12.63 11.25
N VAL A 13 -1.15 -13.17 10.23
CA VAL A 13 -0.11 -12.44 9.48
C VAL A 13 -0.72 -11.27 8.69
N MET A 14 -1.89 -11.47 8.08
CA MET A 14 -2.58 -10.40 7.36
C MET A 14 -3.11 -9.33 8.32
N GLN A 15 -3.61 -9.72 9.48
CA GLN A 15 -4.01 -8.78 10.53
C GLN A 15 -2.83 -7.92 11.02
N GLU A 16 -1.65 -8.53 11.16
CA GLU A 16 -0.42 -7.83 11.52
C GLU A 16 -0.02 -6.82 10.42
N SER A 17 -0.14 -7.20 9.15
CA SER A 17 0.09 -6.29 8.01
C SER A 17 -0.84 -5.08 8.02
N VAL A 18 -2.12 -5.26 8.39
CA VAL A 18 -3.08 -4.15 8.55
C VAL A 18 -2.68 -3.22 9.69
N LYS A 19 -2.22 -3.77 10.83
CA LYS A 19 -1.74 -2.97 11.97
C LYS A 19 -0.48 -2.18 11.59
N ALA A 20 0.47 -2.82 10.90
CA ALA A 20 1.68 -2.16 10.39
C ALA A 20 1.35 -1.03 9.43
N ALA A 21 0.43 -1.27 8.49
CA ALA A 21 -0.07 -0.26 7.54
C ALA A 21 -0.66 0.95 8.27
N LYS A 22 -1.52 0.73 9.26
CA LYS A 22 -2.15 1.80 10.05
C LYS A 22 -1.12 2.60 10.85
N SER A 23 -0.15 1.93 11.47
CA SER A 23 0.92 2.58 12.23
C SER A 23 1.80 3.43 11.33
N TYR A 24 2.15 2.92 10.14
CA TYR A 24 2.91 3.66 9.14
C TYR A 24 2.15 4.91 8.66
N ILE A 25 0.89 4.78 8.27
CA ILE A 25 0.08 5.91 7.82
C ILE A 25 -0.04 6.98 8.90
N ARG A 26 -0.21 6.58 10.17
CA ARG A 26 -0.25 7.52 11.28
C ARG A 26 1.05 8.29 11.43
N SER A 27 2.20 7.65 11.28
CA SER A 27 3.52 8.29 11.37
C SER A 27 3.78 9.27 10.22
N LYS A 28 3.18 9.04 9.04
CA LYS A 28 3.34 9.84 7.82
C LYS A 28 2.13 10.74 7.51
N SER A 29 1.17 10.82 8.41
CA SER A 29 -0.12 11.46 8.18
C SER A 29 0.00 12.89 7.63
N LEU A 30 0.85 13.73 8.23
CA LEU A 30 1.02 15.13 7.81
C LEU A 30 1.66 15.25 6.43
N GLU A 31 2.59 14.37 6.08
CA GLU A 31 3.21 14.33 4.75
C GLU A 31 2.19 13.94 3.66
N TYR A 32 1.18 13.15 4.04
CA TYR A 32 0.12 12.70 3.14
C TYR A 32 -1.12 13.62 3.14
N GLY A 33 -1.06 14.73 3.85
CA GLY A 33 -2.18 15.66 3.98
C GLY A 33 -3.31 15.13 4.86
N ILE A 34 -3.01 14.19 5.75
CA ILE A 34 -3.96 13.57 6.67
C ILE A 34 -3.84 14.23 8.05
N ILE A 35 -4.91 14.86 8.51
CA ILE A 35 -4.94 15.50 9.82
C ILE A 35 -5.11 14.41 10.90
N PRO A 36 -4.20 14.31 11.90
CA PRO A 36 -4.20 13.23 12.90
C PRO A 36 -5.53 12.93 13.59
N PRO A 37 -6.39 13.91 13.96
CA PRO A 37 -7.69 13.67 14.57
C PRO A 37 -8.63 12.73 13.78
N ILE A 38 -8.38 12.50 12.49
CA ILE A 38 -9.19 11.58 11.68
C ILE A 38 -9.11 10.14 12.20
N PHE A 39 -7.96 9.74 12.75
CA PHE A 39 -7.75 8.40 13.32
C PHE A 39 -8.50 8.17 14.64
N GLU A 40 -8.96 9.23 15.27
CA GLU A 40 -9.77 9.19 16.51
C GLU A 40 -11.26 9.28 16.19
N LYS A 41 -11.62 9.95 15.10
CA LYS A 41 -12.99 10.23 14.70
C LYS A 41 -13.60 9.20 13.77
N LYS A 42 -12.77 8.48 13.00
CA LYS A 42 -13.22 7.48 12.02
C LYS A 42 -12.72 6.09 12.37
N ASP A 43 -13.61 5.12 12.33
CA ASP A 43 -13.25 3.71 12.37
C ASP A 43 -12.98 3.22 10.94
N PHE A 44 -11.96 2.40 10.79
CA PHE A 44 -11.59 1.80 9.50
C PHE A 44 -11.93 0.32 9.54
N HIS A 45 -12.80 -0.11 8.65
CA HIS A 45 -13.13 -1.51 8.43
C HIS A 45 -12.49 -1.97 7.12
N ILE A 46 -11.67 -3.03 7.19
CA ILE A 46 -11.06 -3.65 6.02
C ILE A 46 -11.76 -4.97 5.79
N HIS A 47 -12.36 -5.10 4.62
CA HIS A 47 -13.00 -6.32 4.16
C HIS A 47 -12.32 -6.83 2.90
N VAL A 48 -11.90 -8.10 2.93
CA VAL A 48 -11.37 -8.79 1.75
C VAL A 48 -12.45 -9.78 1.30
N PRO A 49 -13.07 -9.56 0.13
CA PRO A 49 -14.12 -10.44 -0.38
C PRO A 49 -13.61 -11.86 -0.67
N GLU A 50 -14.54 -12.77 -0.99
CA GLU A 50 -14.28 -14.21 -1.21
C GLU A 50 -13.91 -14.97 0.07
N GLY A 51 -14.76 -14.88 1.07
CA GLY A 51 -14.54 -15.49 2.38
C GLY A 51 -14.54 -17.02 2.43
N ALA A 52 -14.78 -17.73 1.33
CA ALA A 52 -14.72 -19.19 1.28
C ALA A 52 -13.27 -19.72 1.34
N THR A 53 -12.30 -18.91 0.95
CA THR A 53 -10.87 -19.29 0.96
C THR A 53 -10.16 -18.54 2.08
N PRO A 54 -9.52 -19.22 3.04
CA PRO A 54 -8.69 -18.56 4.04
C PRO A 54 -7.60 -17.73 3.38
N LYS A 55 -7.46 -16.47 3.79
CA LYS A 55 -6.45 -15.56 3.29
C LYS A 55 -5.52 -15.18 4.42
N ASP A 56 -4.27 -15.55 4.28
CA ASP A 56 -3.21 -15.15 5.19
C ASP A 56 -1.93 -14.86 4.42
N GLY A 57 -1.10 -14.01 4.97
CA GLY A 57 0.20 -13.65 4.43
C GLY A 57 0.46 -12.15 4.36
N PRO A 58 1.73 -11.75 4.33
CA PRO A 58 2.12 -10.34 4.41
C PRO A 58 2.07 -9.61 3.06
N SER A 59 1.91 -10.34 1.95
CA SER A 59 2.10 -9.81 0.58
C SER A 59 1.07 -8.76 0.13
N ALA A 60 0.00 -8.55 0.90
CA ALA A 60 -1.00 -7.53 0.66
C ALA A 60 -0.71 -6.19 1.38
N GLY A 61 0.39 -6.08 2.11
CA GLY A 61 0.71 -4.92 2.95
C GLY A 61 0.63 -3.58 2.21
N ILE A 62 1.28 -3.47 1.04
CA ILE A 62 1.23 -2.22 0.25
C ILE A 62 -0.17 -1.93 -0.30
N ALA A 63 -0.96 -2.95 -0.62
CA ALA A 63 -2.34 -2.76 -1.07
C ALA A 63 -3.23 -2.24 0.08
N MET A 64 -3.03 -2.72 1.29
CA MET A 64 -3.74 -2.25 2.49
C MET A 64 -3.43 -0.77 2.77
N VAL A 65 -2.14 -0.38 2.75
CA VAL A 65 -1.74 1.02 2.91
C VAL A 65 -2.38 1.90 1.85
N THR A 66 -2.28 1.51 0.59
CA THR A 66 -2.81 2.28 -0.53
C THR A 66 -4.33 2.45 -0.42
N SER A 67 -5.05 1.38 -0.06
CA SER A 67 -6.50 1.43 0.12
C SER A 67 -6.93 2.35 1.27
N ILE A 68 -6.23 2.29 2.41
CA ILE A 68 -6.53 3.15 3.57
C ILE A 68 -6.26 4.62 3.21
N ILE A 69 -5.11 4.93 2.59
CA ILE A 69 -4.78 6.30 2.19
C ILE A 69 -5.78 6.82 1.17
N SER A 70 -6.13 6.02 0.16
CA SER A 70 -7.15 6.36 -0.84
C SER A 70 -8.50 6.71 -0.19
N ALA A 71 -8.94 5.90 0.77
CA ALA A 71 -10.20 6.13 1.50
C ALA A 71 -10.17 7.39 2.38
N ILE A 72 -9.05 7.67 3.04
CA ILE A 72 -8.91 8.84 3.92
C ILE A 72 -8.82 10.14 3.11
N THR A 73 -8.01 10.12 2.04
CA THR A 73 -7.72 11.30 1.22
C THR A 73 -8.75 11.53 0.11
N GLU A 74 -9.65 10.58 -0.09
CA GLU A 74 -10.64 10.56 -1.18
C GLU A 74 -10.00 10.65 -2.58
N ILE A 75 -8.74 10.19 -2.69
CA ILE A 75 -8.02 10.10 -3.96
C ILE A 75 -8.15 8.67 -4.48
N PRO A 76 -8.83 8.45 -5.62
CA PRO A 76 -9.01 7.11 -6.17
C PRO A 76 -7.70 6.45 -6.59
N VAL A 77 -7.69 5.12 -6.54
CA VAL A 77 -6.64 4.28 -7.13
C VAL A 77 -6.99 3.97 -8.59
N TYR A 78 -6.00 3.92 -9.47
CA TYR A 78 -6.22 3.48 -10.84
C TYR A 78 -6.71 2.04 -10.89
N LYS A 79 -7.80 1.79 -11.63
CA LYS A 79 -8.45 0.46 -11.74
C LYS A 79 -7.60 -0.61 -12.44
N ASN A 80 -6.62 -0.19 -13.22
CA ASN A 80 -5.75 -1.07 -14.02
C ASN A 80 -4.37 -1.30 -13.37
N VAL A 81 -4.24 -0.96 -12.10
CA VAL A 81 -3.03 -1.16 -11.29
C VAL A 81 -3.26 -2.28 -10.27
N ALA A 82 -2.36 -3.22 -10.22
CA ALA A 82 -2.25 -4.20 -9.14
C ALA A 82 -0.92 -4.02 -8.41
N MET A 83 -0.85 -4.54 -7.21
CA MET A 83 0.35 -4.42 -6.38
C MET A 83 0.50 -5.61 -5.43
N THR A 84 1.73 -5.94 -5.11
CA THR A 84 2.06 -6.95 -4.11
C THR A 84 3.35 -6.56 -3.40
N GLY A 85 3.41 -6.74 -2.10
CA GLY A 85 4.57 -6.44 -1.28
C GLY A 85 4.23 -6.42 0.20
N GLU A 86 5.14 -6.89 1.01
CA GLU A 86 5.07 -6.74 2.45
C GLU A 86 5.52 -5.33 2.84
N ILE A 87 4.92 -4.78 3.88
CA ILE A 87 5.28 -3.45 4.39
C ILE A 87 5.94 -3.54 5.76
N THR A 88 6.99 -2.74 5.95
CA THR A 88 7.57 -2.49 7.28
C THR A 88 6.94 -1.24 7.93
N LEU A 89 7.13 -1.08 9.24
CA LEU A 89 6.72 0.12 9.98
C LEU A 89 7.40 1.41 9.47
N ARG A 90 8.49 1.29 8.73
CA ARG A 90 9.20 2.41 8.09
C ARG A 90 8.77 2.68 6.64
N GLY A 91 7.81 1.90 6.14
CA GLY A 91 7.31 2.03 4.78
C GLY A 91 8.19 1.41 3.70
N LEU A 92 9.15 0.57 4.07
CA LEU A 92 9.90 -0.22 3.09
C LEU A 92 9.03 -1.35 2.57
N VAL A 93 9.19 -1.67 1.30
CA VAL A 93 8.51 -2.78 0.63
C VAL A 93 9.44 -3.98 0.57
N LEU A 94 9.06 -5.05 1.27
CA LEU A 94 9.84 -6.28 1.35
C LEU A 94 9.40 -7.29 0.27
N PRO A 95 10.31 -8.21 -0.12
CA PRO A 95 10.05 -9.23 -1.14
C PRO A 95 8.96 -10.20 -0.70
N ILE A 96 8.30 -10.80 -1.71
CA ILE A 96 7.21 -11.77 -1.54
C ILE A 96 7.49 -13.05 -2.33
N GLY A 97 6.79 -14.12 -1.98
CA GLY A 97 6.80 -15.36 -2.76
C GLY A 97 5.70 -15.39 -3.83
N GLY A 98 5.84 -16.32 -4.79
CA GLY A 98 4.82 -16.60 -5.79
C GLY A 98 4.59 -15.45 -6.79
N LEU A 99 5.62 -14.72 -7.16
CA LEU A 99 5.51 -13.59 -8.09
C LEU A 99 4.96 -14.02 -9.46
N LYS A 100 5.42 -15.16 -9.98
CA LYS A 100 4.99 -15.70 -11.27
C LYS A 100 3.48 -15.92 -11.33
N GLU A 101 2.91 -16.57 -10.32
CA GLU A 101 1.48 -16.87 -10.22
C GLU A 101 0.66 -15.57 -10.09
N LYS A 102 1.16 -14.60 -9.34
CA LYS A 102 0.53 -13.29 -9.17
C LYS A 102 0.49 -12.49 -10.47
N LEU A 103 1.58 -12.49 -11.24
CA LEU A 103 1.63 -11.83 -12.55
C LEU A 103 0.74 -12.51 -13.59
N LEU A 104 0.67 -13.85 -13.57
CA LEU A 104 -0.26 -14.61 -14.41
C LEU A 104 -1.73 -14.27 -14.07
N ALA A 105 -2.07 -14.17 -12.78
CA ALA A 105 -3.39 -13.77 -12.34
C ALA A 105 -3.73 -12.32 -12.75
N ALA A 106 -2.79 -11.39 -12.59
CA ALA A 106 -2.93 -10.01 -13.02
C ALA A 106 -3.18 -9.89 -14.54
N HIS A 107 -2.43 -10.67 -15.33
CA HIS A 107 -2.62 -10.73 -16.77
C HIS A 107 -4.02 -11.20 -17.15
N ARG A 108 -4.50 -12.29 -16.54
CA ARG A 108 -5.86 -12.82 -16.77
C ARG A 108 -6.94 -11.81 -16.38
N ALA A 109 -6.70 -11.02 -15.35
CA ALA A 109 -7.60 -9.95 -14.91
C ALA A 109 -7.54 -8.68 -15.78
N GLY A 110 -6.71 -8.64 -16.82
CA GLY A 110 -6.56 -7.50 -17.70
C GLY A 110 -5.83 -6.30 -17.09
N ILE A 111 -5.10 -6.52 -16.00
CA ILE A 111 -4.28 -5.50 -15.35
C ILE A 111 -3.16 -5.03 -16.28
N LYS A 112 -2.91 -3.73 -16.30
CA LYS A 112 -1.89 -3.12 -17.17
C LYS A 112 -0.60 -2.78 -16.46
N LYS A 113 -0.66 -2.49 -15.16
CA LYS A 113 0.51 -2.14 -14.34
C LYS A 113 0.53 -2.97 -13.08
N VAL A 114 1.70 -3.53 -12.74
CA VAL A 114 1.89 -4.27 -11.49
C VAL A 114 3.10 -3.74 -10.76
N LEU A 115 2.88 -3.31 -9.52
CA LEU A 115 3.92 -2.87 -8.60
C LEU A 115 4.44 -4.08 -7.83
N ILE A 116 5.74 -4.27 -7.85
CA ILE A 116 6.42 -5.39 -7.18
C ILE A 116 7.55 -4.89 -6.30
N PRO A 117 7.95 -5.61 -5.25
CA PRO A 117 9.15 -5.27 -4.50
C PRO A 117 10.38 -5.28 -5.39
N ILE A 118 11.29 -4.33 -5.21
CA ILE A 118 12.50 -4.24 -6.04
C ILE A 118 13.36 -5.49 -5.98
N GLU A 119 13.39 -6.16 -4.84
CA GLU A 119 14.16 -7.39 -4.65
C GLU A 119 13.60 -8.57 -5.45
N ASN A 120 12.31 -8.54 -5.80
CA ASN A 120 11.69 -9.56 -6.66
C ASN A 120 12.01 -9.37 -8.15
N LYS A 121 12.80 -8.37 -8.54
CA LYS A 121 13.28 -8.27 -9.94
C LYS A 121 14.02 -9.53 -10.40
N LYS A 122 14.73 -10.19 -9.51
CA LYS A 122 15.42 -11.46 -9.79
C LYS A 122 14.46 -12.57 -10.21
N ASP A 123 13.24 -12.58 -9.66
CA ASP A 123 12.26 -13.63 -9.92
C ASP A 123 11.56 -13.46 -11.27
N LEU A 124 11.76 -12.33 -11.95
CA LEU A 124 11.22 -12.08 -13.29
C LEU A 124 11.82 -13.01 -14.35
N VAL A 125 12.94 -13.65 -14.07
CA VAL A 125 13.53 -14.66 -14.95
C VAL A 125 12.57 -15.84 -15.16
N GLU A 126 11.79 -16.20 -14.14
CA GLU A 126 10.84 -17.30 -14.20
C GLU A 126 9.51 -16.93 -14.89
N VAL A 127 9.30 -15.65 -15.17
CA VAL A 127 8.07 -15.15 -15.77
C VAL A 127 8.14 -15.21 -17.28
N PRO A 128 7.13 -15.79 -17.97
CA PRO A 128 7.10 -15.84 -19.43
C PRO A 128 7.21 -14.46 -20.09
N ASP A 129 7.93 -14.36 -21.19
CA ASP A 129 8.13 -13.08 -21.90
C ASP A 129 6.83 -12.49 -22.45
N SER A 130 5.85 -13.32 -22.79
CA SER A 130 4.51 -12.89 -23.19
C SER A 130 3.84 -12.04 -22.09
N ILE A 131 3.99 -12.44 -20.83
CA ILE A 131 3.45 -11.71 -19.68
C ILE A 131 4.22 -10.41 -19.46
N LYS A 132 5.56 -10.47 -19.50
CA LYS A 132 6.41 -9.27 -19.34
C LYS A 132 6.16 -8.19 -20.40
N ARG A 133 5.73 -8.59 -21.60
CA ARG A 133 5.38 -7.64 -22.68
C ARG A 133 3.96 -7.08 -22.54
N SER A 134 3.06 -7.78 -21.86
CA SER A 134 1.64 -7.41 -21.74
C SER A 134 1.33 -6.55 -20.52
N ILE A 135 2.21 -6.55 -19.51
CA ILE A 135 2.07 -5.85 -18.26
C ILE A 135 3.30 -4.97 -18.02
N GLU A 136 3.09 -3.72 -17.68
CA GLU A 136 4.12 -2.84 -17.17
C GLU A 136 4.46 -3.23 -15.73
N ILE A 137 5.63 -3.80 -15.51
CA ILE A 137 6.09 -4.25 -14.18
C ILE A 137 6.96 -3.16 -13.60
N ILE A 138 6.55 -2.60 -12.46
CA ILE A 138 7.20 -1.45 -11.80
C ILE A 138 7.77 -1.89 -10.47
N PRO A 139 9.10 -2.04 -10.35
CA PRO A 139 9.75 -2.32 -9.08
C PRO A 139 9.72 -1.10 -8.16
N VAL A 140 9.36 -1.31 -6.89
CA VAL A 140 9.26 -0.26 -5.86
C VAL A 140 10.05 -0.65 -4.61
N LYS A 141 10.60 0.36 -3.91
CA LYS A 141 11.37 0.21 -2.67
C LYS A 141 10.57 0.60 -1.44
N ASN A 142 9.66 1.54 -1.59
CA ASN A 142 8.92 2.13 -0.47
C ASN A 142 7.49 2.49 -0.88
N VAL A 143 6.68 2.78 0.12
CA VAL A 143 5.26 3.13 -0.05
C VAL A 143 5.07 4.42 -0.85
N ASP A 144 5.96 5.39 -0.71
CA ASP A 144 5.83 6.66 -1.45
C ASP A 144 5.89 6.44 -2.96
N GLU A 145 6.76 5.54 -3.42
CA GLU A 145 6.81 5.14 -4.84
C GLU A 145 5.52 4.43 -5.28
N VAL A 146 4.97 3.58 -4.41
CA VAL A 146 3.69 2.90 -4.68
C VAL A 146 2.57 3.92 -4.87
N LEU A 147 2.43 4.87 -3.94
CA LEU A 147 1.36 5.86 -3.96
C LEU A 147 1.42 6.79 -5.18
N LYS A 148 2.63 7.18 -5.61
CA LYS A 148 2.82 7.99 -6.83
C LYS A 148 2.31 7.32 -8.09
N VAL A 149 2.40 6.00 -8.18
CA VAL A 149 1.95 5.24 -9.35
C VAL A 149 0.49 4.82 -9.23
N ALA A 150 0.06 4.46 -8.02
CA ALA A 150 -1.26 3.87 -7.79
C ALA A 150 -2.40 4.90 -7.70
N LEU A 151 -2.13 6.07 -7.10
CA LEU A 151 -3.15 7.11 -6.92
C LEU A 151 -3.32 7.98 -8.17
N THR A 152 -4.56 8.41 -8.41
CA THR A 152 -4.90 9.27 -9.56
C THR A 152 -4.42 10.72 -9.40
N LYS A 153 -4.11 11.14 -8.19
CA LYS A 153 -3.57 12.47 -7.86
C LYS A 153 -2.46 12.34 -6.82
N ASN A 154 -1.51 13.24 -6.87
CA ASN A 154 -0.46 13.31 -5.86
C ASN A 154 -1.02 13.76 -4.51
N LEU A 155 -0.50 13.17 -3.44
CA LEU A 155 -0.76 13.60 -2.08
C LEU A 155 -0.12 14.98 -1.86
N LYS A 156 -0.81 15.83 -1.10
CA LYS A 156 -0.33 17.17 -0.75
C LYS A 156 -0.12 17.23 0.77
N PRO A 157 1.09 17.55 1.24
CA PRO A 157 1.35 17.72 2.66
C PRO A 157 0.44 18.77 3.29
N CYS A 158 0.13 18.61 4.57
CA CYS A 158 -0.58 19.65 5.33
C CYS A 158 0.26 20.92 5.41
N LEU A 159 -0.27 22.04 4.96
CA LEU A 159 0.41 23.36 4.96
C LEU A 159 0.76 23.88 6.36
N LEU A 160 0.23 23.28 7.42
CA LEU A 160 0.49 23.65 8.81
C LEU A 160 1.82 23.12 9.35
N TYR A 161 2.58 22.38 8.55
CA TYR A 161 3.87 21.81 8.96
C TYR A 161 5.03 22.34 8.12
N THR A 162 5.15 23.65 8.02
CA THR A 162 6.45 24.27 7.83
C THR A 162 7.02 24.48 9.23
N SER A 163 7.84 23.53 9.69
CA SER A 163 8.70 23.78 10.85
C SER A 163 9.43 25.10 10.60
N PRO A 164 9.33 26.10 11.47
CA PRO A 164 10.13 27.30 11.31
C PRO A 164 11.59 26.88 11.25
N SER A 165 12.28 27.30 10.21
CA SER A 165 13.72 27.08 10.08
C SER A 165 14.40 27.67 11.34
N PRO A 166 15.43 27.03 11.90
CA PRO A 166 16.20 27.61 13.01
C PRO A 166 16.73 29.02 12.75
N ARG A 167 16.70 29.50 11.50
CA ARG A 167 17.07 30.87 11.11
C ARG A 167 15.99 31.91 11.35
N ASP A 168 14.73 31.51 11.58
CA ASP A 168 13.61 32.43 11.81
C ASP A 168 13.42 32.76 13.32
N LEU A 169 14.25 32.18 14.18
CA LEU A 169 14.24 32.40 15.64
C LEU A 169 15.33 33.40 16.09
N SER A 170 16.05 34.09 15.17
CA SER A 170 17.05 35.08 15.50
C SER A 170 16.56 36.49 15.16
N THR A 171 15.69 37.01 15.99
CA THR A 171 15.49 38.45 16.23
C THR A 171 15.20 38.68 17.68
#